data_3523c75c3403096a1c282ed599c37df5
#
_entry.id   3523c75c3403096a1c282ed599c37df5
#
_cell.length_a   1.000
_cell.length_b   1.000
_cell.length_c   1.000
_cell.angle_alpha   90.00
_cell.angle_beta   90.00
_cell.angle_gamma   90.00
#
_symmetry.space_group_name_H-M   'P 1'
#
loop_
_entity.id
_entity.type
_entity.pdbx_description
1 polymer ?
#
loop_
_entity_poly.entity_id
_entity_poly.type
_entity_poly.pdbx_seq_one_letter_code
_entity_poly.pdbx_strand_id
1 'polypeptide(L)'
;MQYEISNRMSDVHGSAIRELFKLGADPNMISFGGGNPSAETFPVPEIADIIADVMKNAPVSVLQYGLSEGYMPLRETMKDYLTRTQGFDFENNELFILSGGQQCADLT
;
A
#
# COMPACT_ATOMS: atom_id res chain seq x y z
N MET A 1 -10.81 30.56 -12.39
CA MET A 1 -11.98 29.91 -11.73
C MET A 1 -11.60 29.78 -10.27
N GLN A 2 -12.35 30.40 -9.37
CA GLN A 2 -12.07 30.35 -7.94
C GLN A 2 -13.01 29.30 -7.35
N TYR A 3 -12.44 28.26 -6.75
CA TYR A 3 -13.22 27.19 -6.11
C TYR A 3 -13.47 27.54 -4.65
N GLU A 4 -14.70 27.35 -4.19
CA GLU A 4 -15.01 27.41 -2.76
C GLU A 4 -14.58 26.09 -2.11
N ILE A 5 -13.66 26.17 -1.17
CA ILE A 5 -13.15 25.03 -0.39
C ILE A 5 -13.87 25.04 0.96
N SER A 6 -14.27 23.86 1.44
CA SER A 6 -14.91 23.74 2.74
C SER A 6 -13.97 24.21 3.87
N ASN A 7 -14.53 24.76 4.94
CA ASN A 7 -13.75 25.24 6.09
C ASN A 7 -12.84 24.17 6.70
N ARG A 8 -13.21 22.89 6.60
CA ARG A 8 -12.38 21.75 7.03
C ARG A 8 -11.07 21.60 6.23
N MET A 9 -11.05 22.08 4.99
CA MET A 9 -9.91 21.97 4.09
C MET A 9 -9.08 23.25 4.00
N SER A 10 -9.56 24.37 4.57
CA SER A 10 -8.88 25.66 4.48
C SER A 10 -7.51 25.65 5.16
N ASP A 11 -7.35 24.87 6.22
CA ASP A 11 -6.12 24.78 7.01
C ASP A 11 -5.23 23.58 6.60
N VAL A 12 -5.62 22.83 5.56
CA VAL A 12 -4.82 21.72 5.05
C VAL A 12 -3.74 22.27 4.13
N HIS A 13 -2.52 22.30 4.65
CA HIS A 13 -1.33 22.71 3.90
C HIS A 13 -0.68 21.50 3.21
N GLY A 14 0.05 21.75 2.12
CA GLY A 14 0.83 20.72 1.42
C GLY A 14 1.86 20.08 2.36
N SER A 15 2.05 18.77 2.22
CA SER A 15 3.05 18.04 3.01
C SER A 15 4.47 18.52 2.69
N ALA A 16 5.22 18.96 3.69
CA ALA A 16 6.64 19.33 3.54
C ALA A 16 7.49 18.18 2.99
N ILE A 17 7.16 16.92 3.37
CA ILE A 17 7.82 15.72 2.87
C ILE A 17 7.60 15.57 1.35
N ARG A 18 6.40 15.89 0.86
CA ARG A 18 6.09 15.83 -0.57
C ARG A 18 6.88 16.85 -1.39
N GLU A 19 7.15 18.01 -0.85
CA GLU A 19 8.03 19.00 -1.48
C GLU A 19 9.48 18.52 -1.52
N LEU A 20 9.97 17.87 -0.46
CA LEU A 20 11.31 17.24 -0.45
C LEU A 20 11.44 16.13 -1.50
N PHE A 21 10.39 15.33 -1.73
CA PHE A 21 10.41 14.33 -2.80
C PHE A 21 10.48 14.94 -4.20
N LYS A 22 9.86 16.09 -4.42
CA LYS A 22 10.00 16.80 -5.72
C LYS A 22 11.45 17.25 -5.97
N LEU A 23 12.14 17.74 -4.93
CA LEU A 23 13.55 18.12 -5.03
C LEU A 23 14.44 16.89 -5.28
N GLY A 24 14.13 15.76 -4.65
CA GLY A 24 14.85 14.48 -4.82
C GLY A 24 14.64 13.81 -6.18
N ALA A 25 13.76 14.34 -7.04
CA ALA A 25 13.55 13.81 -8.39
C ALA A 25 14.63 14.26 -9.40
N ASP A 26 15.49 15.19 -9.05
CA ASP A 26 16.64 15.59 -9.89
C ASP A 26 17.68 14.45 -9.90
N PRO A 27 18.02 13.87 -11.08
CA PRO A 27 18.97 12.76 -11.19
C PRO A 27 20.40 13.09 -10.73
N ASN A 28 20.73 14.37 -10.61
CA ASN A 28 22.04 14.83 -10.13
C ASN A 28 22.08 15.04 -8.61
N MET A 29 20.94 14.85 -7.92
CA MET A 29 20.84 15.07 -6.49
C MET A 29 20.89 13.74 -5.73
N ILE A 30 21.78 13.64 -4.76
CA ILE A 30 21.79 12.56 -3.78
C ILE A 30 20.88 12.97 -2.62
N SER A 31 19.66 12.41 -2.59
CA SER A 31 18.67 12.76 -1.58
C SER A 31 18.76 11.86 -0.35
N PHE A 32 18.89 12.46 0.82
CA PHE A 32 18.73 11.81 2.13
C PHE A 32 17.38 12.16 2.78
N GLY A 33 16.48 12.81 2.04
CA GLY A 33 15.21 13.33 2.55
C GLY A 33 14.08 12.31 2.66
N GLY A 34 14.26 11.10 2.17
CA GLY A 34 13.25 10.05 2.22
C GLY A 34 13.83 8.65 2.12
N GLY A 35 13.19 7.69 2.80
CA GLY A 35 13.59 6.27 2.81
C GLY A 35 12.99 5.48 1.65
N ASN A 36 13.16 5.93 0.41
CA ASN A 36 12.69 5.18 -0.75
C ASN A 36 13.53 3.90 -0.94
N PRO A 37 12.90 2.73 -1.17
CA PRO A 37 13.62 1.53 -1.53
C PRO A 37 14.44 1.74 -2.81
N SER A 38 15.61 1.09 -2.91
CA SER A 38 16.40 1.12 -4.14
C SER A 38 15.64 0.43 -5.27
N ALA A 39 15.57 1.08 -6.44
CA ALA A 39 14.91 0.53 -7.61
C ALA A 39 15.52 -0.82 -8.07
N GLU A 40 16.81 -1.03 -7.80
CA GLU A 40 17.52 -2.27 -8.11
C GLU A 40 17.05 -3.47 -7.28
N THR A 41 16.37 -3.21 -6.15
CA THR A 41 15.84 -4.27 -5.27
C THR A 41 14.42 -4.70 -5.62
N PHE A 42 13.80 -4.07 -6.60
CA PHE A 42 12.44 -4.44 -7.01
C PHE A 42 12.44 -5.76 -7.79
N PRO A 43 11.69 -6.78 -7.34
CA PRO A 43 11.56 -8.06 -8.05
C PRO A 43 10.62 -7.94 -9.24
N VAL A 44 10.97 -7.08 -10.21
CA VAL A 44 10.08 -6.73 -11.34
C VAL A 44 9.75 -7.94 -12.22
N PRO A 45 10.70 -8.82 -12.59
CA PRO A 45 10.39 -10.00 -13.39
C PRO A 45 9.41 -10.94 -12.69
N GLU A 46 9.63 -11.23 -11.42
CA GLU A 46 8.78 -12.11 -10.61
C GLU A 46 7.35 -11.55 -10.48
N ILE A 47 7.22 -10.23 -10.27
CA ILE A 47 5.92 -9.57 -10.20
C ILE A 47 5.20 -9.65 -11.56
N ALA A 48 5.92 -9.44 -12.66
CA ALA A 48 5.35 -9.53 -14.01
C ALA A 48 4.81 -10.94 -14.30
N ASP A 49 5.54 -11.98 -13.94
CA ASP A 49 5.13 -13.37 -14.11
C ASP A 49 3.90 -13.70 -13.27
N ILE A 50 3.87 -13.27 -12.00
CA ILE A 50 2.71 -13.43 -11.12
C ILE A 50 1.49 -12.73 -11.69
N ILE A 51 1.62 -11.49 -12.15
CA ILE A 51 0.50 -10.75 -12.76
C ILE A 51 -0.03 -11.49 -13.99
N ALA A 52 0.86 -11.98 -14.86
CA ALA A 52 0.47 -12.72 -16.05
C ALA A 52 -0.28 -14.03 -15.70
N ASP A 53 0.20 -14.76 -14.70
CA ASP A 53 -0.44 -15.98 -14.23
C ASP A 53 -1.83 -15.71 -13.63
N VAL A 54 -1.95 -14.72 -12.75
CA VAL A 54 -3.22 -14.37 -12.11
C VAL A 54 -4.23 -13.89 -13.14
N MET A 55 -3.84 -13.05 -14.09
CA MET A 55 -4.73 -12.56 -15.16
C MET A 55 -5.18 -13.67 -16.10
N LYS A 56 -4.37 -14.69 -16.28
CA LYS A 56 -4.73 -15.86 -17.10
C LYS A 56 -5.68 -16.82 -16.37
N ASN A 57 -5.45 -17.07 -15.09
CA ASN A 57 -6.11 -18.16 -14.36
C ASN A 57 -7.28 -17.68 -13.50
N ALA A 58 -7.26 -16.43 -13.01
CA ALA A 58 -8.26 -15.90 -12.10
C ALA A 58 -8.62 -14.41 -12.35
N PRO A 59 -8.86 -13.97 -13.60
CA PRO A 59 -9.05 -12.57 -13.91
C PRO A 59 -10.26 -11.95 -13.18
N VAL A 60 -11.32 -12.70 -12.98
CA VAL A 60 -12.53 -12.20 -12.31
C VAL A 60 -12.25 -11.87 -10.83
N SER A 61 -11.48 -12.69 -10.13
CA SER A 61 -11.15 -12.45 -8.72
C SER A 61 -10.29 -11.20 -8.51
N VAL A 62 -9.57 -10.78 -9.54
CA VAL A 62 -8.70 -9.59 -9.48
C VAL A 62 -9.41 -8.32 -9.91
N LEU A 63 -10.30 -8.41 -10.90
CA LEU A 63 -10.95 -7.25 -11.52
C LEU A 63 -12.34 -6.94 -10.95
N GLN A 64 -12.93 -7.85 -10.19
CA GLN A 64 -14.25 -7.68 -9.58
C GLN A 64 -14.13 -7.11 -8.16
N TYR A 65 -15.22 -6.57 -7.66
CA TYR A 65 -15.35 -6.19 -6.25
C TYR A 65 -15.11 -7.39 -5.33
N GLY A 66 -14.35 -7.16 -4.27
CA GLY A 66 -14.06 -8.15 -3.23
C GLY A 66 -14.78 -7.87 -1.91
N LEU A 67 -14.47 -8.65 -0.90
CA LEU A 67 -14.91 -8.42 0.48
C LEU A 67 -14.17 -7.21 1.08
N SER A 68 -14.85 -6.48 1.96
CA SER A 68 -14.27 -5.32 2.64
C SER A 68 -13.06 -5.68 3.50
N GLU A 69 -13.05 -6.88 4.05
CA GLU A 69 -11.97 -7.42 4.88
C GLU A 69 -10.73 -7.81 4.05
N GLY A 70 -10.88 -7.88 2.74
CA GLY A 70 -9.83 -8.27 1.81
C GLY A 70 -9.99 -9.68 1.25
N TYR A 71 -9.15 -10.00 0.27
CA TYR A 71 -9.14 -11.25 -0.46
C TYR A 71 -8.80 -12.43 0.47
N MET A 72 -9.74 -13.38 0.62
CA MET A 72 -9.66 -14.46 1.61
C MET A 72 -8.36 -15.27 1.52
N PRO A 73 -7.90 -15.74 0.34
CA PRO A 73 -6.66 -16.52 0.26
C PRO A 73 -5.42 -15.72 0.73
N LEU A 74 -5.40 -14.41 0.48
CA LEU A 74 -4.32 -13.55 1.00
C LEU A 74 -4.39 -13.42 2.52
N ARG A 75 -5.59 -13.24 3.07
CA ARG A 75 -5.77 -13.16 4.53
C ARG A 75 -5.29 -14.43 5.22
N GLU A 76 -5.65 -15.60 4.73
CA GLU A 76 -5.21 -16.89 5.29
C GLU A 76 -3.68 -17.07 5.20
N THR A 77 -3.09 -16.74 4.05
CA THR A 77 -1.64 -16.76 3.88
C THR A 77 -0.93 -15.82 4.85
N MET A 78 -1.47 -14.62 5.05
CA MET A 78 -0.89 -13.64 5.98
C MET A 78 -1.08 -14.05 7.45
N LYS A 79 -2.22 -14.64 7.82
CA LYS A 79 -2.43 -15.19 9.17
C LYS A 79 -1.39 -16.28 9.47
N ASP A 80 -1.21 -17.22 8.55
CA ASP A 80 -0.18 -18.27 8.70
C ASP A 80 1.23 -17.68 8.82
N TYR A 81 1.57 -16.74 7.94
CA TYR A 81 2.85 -16.05 7.97
C TYR A 81 3.11 -15.35 9.31
N LEU A 82 2.15 -14.55 9.79
CA LEU A 82 2.30 -13.79 11.04
C LEU A 82 2.34 -14.72 12.29
N THR A 83 1.57 -15.78 12.28
CA THR A 83 1.63 -16.80 13.34
C THR A 83 3.02 -17.43 13.40
N ARG A 84 3.57 -17.87 12.27
CA ARG A 84 4.88 -18.53 12.22
C ARG A 84 6.06 -17.59 12.52
N THR A 85 5.99 -16.35 12.06
CA THR A 85 7.16 -15.45 12.15
C THR A 85 7.14 -14.54 13.37
N GLN A 86 5.95 -14.23 13.89
CA GLN A 86 5.77 -13.27 14.98
C GLN A 86 4.98 -13.82 16.16
N GLY A 87 4.52 -15.07 16.10
CA GLY A 87 3.72 -15.69 17.15
C GLY A 87 2.34 -15.05 17.35
N PHE A 88 1.78 -14.45 16.30
CA PHE A 88 0.49 -13.78 16.39
C PHE A 88 -0.63 -14.81 16.57
N ASP A 89 -1.54 -14.55 17.51
CA ASP A 89 -2.70 -15.39 17.78
C ASP A 89 -3.96 -14.80 17.12
N PHE A 90 -4.63 -15.59 16.30
CA PHE A 90 -5.86 -15.21 15.58
C PHE A 90 -7.13 -15.86 16.15
N GLU A 91 -7.09 -16.47 17.33
CA GLU A 91 -8.32 -16.92 18.00
C GLU A 91 -9.22 -15.75 18.40
N ASN A 92 -8.60 -14.65 18.85
CA ASN A 92 -9.30 -13.44 19.30
C ASN A 92 -8.99 -12.20 18.45
N ASN A 93 -8.31 -12.35 17.32
CA ASN A 93 -7.90 -11.27 16.45
C ASN A 93 -8.34 -11.52 15.02
N GLU A 94 -8.66 -10.45 14.30
CA GLU A 94 -8.97 -10.50 12.88
C GLU A 94 -7.92 -9.76 12.05
N LEU A 95 -7.75 -10.21 10.81
CA LEU A 95 -6.87 -9.61 9.83
C LEU A 95 -7.65 -8.94 8.72
N PHE A 96 -7.37 -7.67 8.46
CA PHE A 96 -7.89 -6.91 7.34
C PHE A 96 -6.77 -6.53 6.38
N ILE A 97 -7.04 -6.62 5.08
CA ILE A 97 -6.15 -6.14 4.04
C ILE A 97 -6.59 -4.73 3.66
N LEU A 98 -5.71 -3.76 3.84
CA LEU A 98 -5.99 -2.35 3.63
C LEU A 98 -5.12 -1.76 2.51
N SER A 99 -5.53 -0.60 1.99
CA SER A 99 -4.80 0.13 0.96
C SER A 99 -3.71 1.04 1.56
N GLY A 100 -2.82 0.43 2.33
CA GLY A 100 -1.67 1.10 2.95
C GLY A 100 -1.91 1.63 4.36
N GLY A 101 -0.82 2.03 5.02
CA GLY A 101 -0.80 2.43 6.43
C GLY A 101 -1.65 3.66 6.76
N GLN A 102 -1.89 4.55 5.79
CA GLN A 102 -2.75 5.71 6.01
C GLN A 102 -4.20 5.31 6.27
N GLN A 103 -4.72 4.33 5.53
CA GLN A 103 -6.06 3.80 5.77
C GLN A 103 -6.12 3.06 7.11
N CYS A 104 -5.06 2.37 7.50
CA CYS A 104 -4.97 1.73 8.81
C CYS A 104 -5.11 2.76 9.93
N ALA A 105 -4.36 3.87 9.87
CA ALA A 105 -4.40 4.93 10.86
C ALA A 105 -5.75 5.69 10.91
N ASP A 106 -6.51 5.69 9.80
CA ASP A 106 -7.83 6.35 9.75
C ASP A 106 -8.94 5.47 10.35
N LEU A 107 -8.76 4.15 10.32
CA LEU A 107 -9.74 3.18 10.80
C LEU A 107 -9.53 2.76 12.27
N THR A 108 -8.40 3.06 12.89
CA THR A 108 -8.07 2.75 14.28
C THR A 108 -8.11 3.97 15.18
#